data_d0f5d86fb02bfff998df02195fddd556
#
_entry.id   d0f5d86fb02bfff998df02195fddd556
#
_cell.length_a   1.000
_cell.length_b   1.000
_cell.length_c   1.000
_cell.angle_alpha   90.00
_cell.angle_beta   90.00
_cell.angle_gamma   90.00
#
_symmetry.space_group_name_H-M   'P 1'
#
loop_
_entity.id
_entity.type
_entity.pdbx_description
1 polymer ?
#
loop_
_entity_poly.entity_id
_entity_poly.type
_entity_poly.pdbx_seq_one_letter_code
_entity_poly.pdbx_strand_id
1 'polypeptide(L)'
;MNRINSPIIEGAPVVGVTGTYYPDPGDIRFKIALDTARGWYEQGLPLVVVDGSPDDKVAGALRARGATVLAARQPGIASQRQWGARYVLQEGGDKIITHEPEKPSTPGIAGEVAEMLDDHSIVVIGRTERSKESMPPFQLRTERLAGWVLEHTLGLPADALAGPRGYNRQGMQHLLSYPSDRPGMNNWIYMYDNLLEARANGERVGGIQADLMYPEAQVEQETGNPAFDRKRYEQFALQLNYLLKRPEVKQPVDLRNIVLGSLALMSERPTDAEIKEFFDALEDDSRHFGYKNN
;
A
#
# COMPACT_ATOMS: atom_id res chain seq x y z
N MET A 1 22.08 11.66 -24.10
CA MET A 1 21.42 10.58 -23.36
C MET A 1 20.49 9.87 -24.33
N ASN A 2 20.72 8.58 -24.60
CA ASN A 2 19.79 7.77 -25.38
C ASN A 2 18.47 7.68 -24.62
N ARG A 3 17.35 8.02 -25.27
CA ARG A 3 16.02 7.80 -24.68
C ARG A 3 15.80 6.30 -24.58
N ILE A 4 15.65 5.79 -23.37
CA ILE A 4 15.19 4.43 -23.12
C ILE A 4 13.69 4.45 -23.45
N ASN A 5 13.27 3.62 -24.40
CA ASN A 5 11.84 3.47 -24.70
C ASN A 5 11.21 2.64 -23.56
N SER A 6 10.15 3.11 -22.95
CA SER A 6 9.37 2.34 -21.98
C SER A 6 8.83 1.06 -22.65
N PRO A 7 8.82 -0.09 -21.97
CA PRO A 7 8.15 -1.29 -22.47
C PRO A 7 6.68 -1.02 -22.81
N ILE A 8 6.16 -1.72 -23.82
CA ILE A 8 4.77 -1.57 -24.30
C ILE A 8 3.82 -2.19 -23.27
N ILE A 9 2.71 -1.51 -22.98
CA ILE A 9 1.69 -1.96 -22.04
C ILE A 9 0.78 -3.02 -22.66
N GLU A 10 0.37 -2.81 -23.90
CA GLU A 10 -0.49 -3.76 -24.62
C GLU A 10 0.20 -5.13 -24.77
N GLY A 11 -0.49 -6.17 -24.30
CA GLY A 11 0.05 -7.54 -24.32
C GLY A 11 1.10 -7.85 -23.24
N ALA A 12 1.47 -6.89 -22.38
CA ALA A 12 2.33 -7.18 -21.25
C ALA A 12 1.60 -8.09 -20.24
N PRO A 13 2.31 -9.09 -19.66
CA PRO A 13 1.70 -10.02 -18.70
C PRO A 13 1.18 -9.29 -17.45
N VAL A 14 1.83 -8.21 -17.07
CA VAL A 14 1.45 -7.35 -15.94
C VAL A 14 2.17 -6.01 -16.05
N VAL A 15 1.58 -4.95 -15.49
CA VAL A 15 2.14 -3.59 -15.46
C VAL A 15 2.34 -3.14 -14.02
N GLY A 16 3.52 -2.65 -13.66
CA GLY A 16 3.73 -1.97 -12.39
C GLY A 16 3.03 -0.62 -12.34
N VAL A 17 2.39 -0.30 -11.23
CA VAL A 17 1.75 1.01 -11.00
C VAL A 17 2.17 1.55 -9.63
N THR A 18 2.78 2.73 -9.60
CA THR A 18 3.17 3.37 -8.34
C THR A 18 2.90 4.87 -8.35
N GLY A 19 2.76 5.44 -7.15
CA GLY A 19 2.69 6.88 -6.95
C GLY A 19 3.96 7.39 -6.27
N THR A 20 4.45 8.56 -6.68
CA THR A 20 5.64 9.19 -6.09
C THR A 20 5.36 10.63 -5.66
N TYR A 21 6.07 11.03 -4.60
CA TYR A 21 6.16 12.42 -4.15
C TYR A 21 7.48 12.60 -3.42
N TYR A 22 8.45 13.21 -4.07
CA TYR A 22 9.77 13.53 -3.51
C TYR A 22 10.00 15.04 -3.62
N PRO A 23 9.86 15.78 -2.50
CA PRO A 23 10.12 17.23 -2.50
C PRO A 23 11.61 17.54 -2.70
N ASP A 24 12.50 16.62 -2.35
CA ASP A 24 13.94 16.70 -2.54
C ASP A 24 14.46 15.53 -3.40
N PRO A 25 15.03 15.80 -4.60
CA PRO A 25 15.69 14.78 -5.43
C PRO A 25 16.91 14.13 -4.76
N GLY A 26 17.43 14.70 -3.70
CA GLY A 26 18.50 14.11 -2.89
C GLY A 26 18.05 13.04 -1.90
N ASP A 27 16.74 12.88 -1.67
CA ASP A 27 16.18 11.89 -0.75
C ASP A 27 16.65 10.49 -1.10
N ILE A 28 17.07 9.73 -0.08
CA ILE A 28 17.49 8.32 -0.23
C ILE A 28 16.36 7.46 -0.80
N ARG A 29 15.12 7.74 -0.43
CA ARG A 29 13.95 7.02 -0.92
C ARG A 29 13.76 7.19 -2.43
N PHE A 30 14.08 8.38 -2.97
CA PHE A 30 14.07 8.60 -4.41
C PHE A 30 15.13 7.76 -5.13
N LYS A 31 16.32 7.62 -4.55
CA LYS A 31 17.37 6.75 -5.12
C LYS A 31 16.91 5.29 -5.19
N ILE A 32 16.28 4.80 -4.13
CA ILE A 32 15.70 3.45 -4.09
C ILE A 32 14.58 3.29 -5.15
N ALA A 33 13.73 4.32 -5.31
CA ALA A 33 12.70 4.31 -6.35
C ALA A 33 13.26 4.23 -7.78
N LEU A 34 14.40 4.87 -8.03
CA LEU A 34 15.10 4.73 -9.31
C LEU A 34 15.63 3.31 -9.56
N ASP A 35 16.07 2.61 -8.52
CA ASP A 35 16.50 1.21 -8.61
C ASP A 35 15.29 0.29 -8.84
N THR A 36 14.17 0.57 -8.19
CA THR A 36 12.90 -0.13 -8.47
C THR A 36 12.46 0.04 -9.92
N ALA A 37 12.47 1.27 -10.44
CA ALA A 37 12.11 1.56 -11.83
C ALA A 37 13.04 0.82 -12.82
N ARG A 38 14.34 0.81 -12.53
CA ARG A 38 15.32 0.05 -13.32
C ARG A 38 15.00 -1.46 -13.29
N GLY A 39 14.65 -2.02 -12.12
CA GLY A 39 14.31 -3.44 -12.00
C GLY A 39 13.11 -3.84 -12.87
N TRP A 40 12.07 -3.03 -12.96
CA TRP A 40 10.94 -3.26 -13.87
C TRP A 40 11.40 -3.27 -15.34
N TYR A 41 12.21 -2.29 -15.74
CA TYR A 41 12.75 -2.21 -17.09
C TYR A 41 13.63 -3.42 -17.44
N GLU A 42 14.52 -3.83 -16.54
CA GLU A 42 15.42 -4.99 -16.73
C GLU A 42 14.67 -6.32 -16.86
N GLN A 43 13.48 -6.43 -16.26
CA GLN A 43 12.56 -7.55 -16.44
C GLN A 43 11.74 -7.46 -17.76
N GLY A 44 11.91 -6.40 -18.54
CA GLY A 44 11.13 -6.15 -19.75
C GLY A 44 9.66 -5.83 -19.49
N LEU A 45 9.32 -5.45 -18.25
CA LEU A 45 7.96 -5.15 -17.81
C LEU A 45 7.70 -3.65 -17.76
N PRO A 46 6.51 -3.16 -18.17
CA PRO A 46 6.15 -1.75 -18.07
C PRO A 46 5.98 -1.32 -16.61
N LEU A 47 6.42 -0.09 -16.32
CA LEU A 47 6.14 0.62 -15.06
C LEU A 47 5.48 1.96 -15.35
N VAL A 48 4.32 2.19 -14.77
CA VAL A 48 3.61 3.48 -14.77
C VAL A 48 3.81 4.14 -13.41
N VAL A 49 4.42 5.32 -13.41
CA VAL A 49 4.62 6.15 -12.23
C VAL A 49 3.72 7.36 -12.32
N VAL A 50 2.88 7.59 -11.31
CA VAL A 50 2.10 8.82 -11.17
C VAL A 50 2.84 9.73 -10.19
N ASP A 51 3.52 10.74 -10.74
CA ASP A 51 4.42 11.60 -9.99
C ASP A 51 3.77 12.93 -9.61
N GLY A 52 3.79 13.26 -8.32
CA GLY A 52 3.35 14.52 -7.76
C GLY A 52 4.50 15.41 -7.24
N SER A 53 5.74 15.05 -7.52
CA SER A 53 6.92 15.79 -7.07
C SER A 53 6.98 17.20 -7.68
N PRO A 54 7.42 18.20 -6.91
CA PRO A 54 7.48 19.58 -7.42
C PRO A 54 8.64 19.82 -8.39
N ASP A 55 9.70 18.99 -8.36
CA ASP A 55 10.87 19.12 -9.24
C ASP A 55 10.78 18.15 -10.43
N ASP A 56 10.71 18.69 -11.64
CA ASP A 56 10.66 17.93 -12.89
C ASP A 56 11.86 16.97 -13.10
N LYS A 57 12.95 17.18 -12.38
CA LYS A 57 14.10 16.26 -12.39
C LYS A 57 13.72 14.88 -11.90
N VAL A 58 12.77 14.77 -10.95
CA VAL A 58 12.25 13.48 -10.47
C VAL A 58 11.61 12.71 -11.61
N ALA A 59 10.65 13.31 -12.30
CA ALA A 59 9.99 12.71 -13.45
C ALA A 59 10.98 12.38 -14.58
N GLY A 60 11.94 13.27 -14.86
CA GLY A 60 12.98 13.07 -15.85
C GLY A 60 13.87 11.87 -15.54
N ALA A 61 14.29 11.72 -14.28
CA ALA A 61 15.14 10.60 -13.85
C ALA A 61 14.41 9.26 -13.88
N LEU A 62 13.11 9.22 -13.53
CA LEU A 62 12.29 8.01 -13.62
C LEU A 62 12.09 7.57 -15.08
N ARG A 63 11.83 8.52 -16.01
CA ARG A 63 11.77 8.22 -17.47
C ARG A 63 13.10 7.68 -17.98
N ALA A 64 14.22 8.22 -17.50
CA ALA A 64 15.55 7.70 -17.86
C ALA A 64 15.83 6.28 -17.36
N ARG A 65 14.98 5.74 -16.47
CA ARG A 65 15.01 4.34 -16.00
C ARG A 65 13.95 3.46 -16.66
N GLY A 66 13.30 3.96 -17.73
CA GLY A 66 12.33 3.19 -18.51
C GLY A 66 10.87 3.29 -18.02
N ALA A 67 10.58 4.11 -17.01
CA ALA A 67 9.22 4.29 -16.54
C ALA A 67 8.39 5.23 -17.46
N THR A 68 7.12 4.91 -17.65
CA THR A 68 6.11 5.86 -18.14
C THR A 68 5.68 6.75 -16.97
N VAL A 69 5.93 8.06 -17.05
CA VAL A 69 5.64 8.99 -15.95
C VAL A 69 4.49 9.92 -16.32
N LEU A 70 3.43 9.85 -15.51
CA LEU A 70 2.23 10.68 -15.57
C LEU A 70 2.30 11.75 -14.47
N ALA A 71 1.85 12.96 -14.75
CA ALA A 71 1.69 13.97 -13.71
C ALA A 71 0.48 13.60 -12.81
N ALA A 72 0.65 13.70 -11.50
CA ALA A 72 -0.45 13.53 -10.56
C ALA A 72 -1.48 14.64 -10.73
N ARG A 73 -2.77 14.28 -10.85
CA ARG A 73 -3.87 15.23 -10.98
C ARG A 73 -4.31 15.81 -9.65
N GLN A 74 -4.11 15.04 -8.59
CA GLN A 74 -4.38 15.43 -7.20
C GLN A 74 -3.45 14.66 -6.27
N PRO A 75 -3.13 15.22 -5.10
CA PRO A 75 -2.27 14.55 -4.12
C PRO A 75 -2.97 13.32 -3.52
N GLY A 76 -2.17 12.38 -3.05
CA GLY A 76 -2.59 11.22 -2.27
C GLY A 76 -2.50 9.90 -3.00
N ILE A 77 -2.26 8.84 -2.24
CA ILE A 77 -1.85 7.54 -2.77
C ILE A 77 -2.98 6.81 -3.52
N ALA A 78 -4.21 6.88 -3.04
CA ALA A 78 -5.33 6.21 -3.67
C ALA A 78 -5.60 6.79 -5.07
N SER A 79 -5.67 8.14 -5.19
CA SER A 79 -5.90 8.81 -6.46
C SER A 79 -4.76 8.59 -7.47
N GLN A 80 -3.51 8.57 -7.01
CA GLN A 80 -2.37 8.25 -7.87
C GLN A 80 -2.47 6.82 -8.42
N ARG A 81 -2.82 5.83 -7.57
CA ARG A 81 -3.01 4.44 -7.99
C ARG A 81 -4.18 4.30 -8.97
N GLN A 82 -5.28 4.96 -8.71
CA GLN A 82 -6.44 5.00 -9.62
C GLN A 82 -6.08 5.61 -10.97
N TRP A 83 -5.33 6.71 -10.97
CA TRP A 83 -4.92 7.35 -12.22
C TRP A 83 -4.00 6.44 -13.05
N GLY A 84 -3.02 5.79 -12.41
CA GLY A 84 -2.17 4.81 -13.06
C GLY A 84 -2.94 3.61 -13.61
N ALA A 85 -3.88 3.05 -12.84
CA ALA A 85 -4.73 1.93 -13.27
C ALA A 85 -5.62 2.31 -14.48
N ARG A 86 -6.23 3.50 -14.48
CA ARG A 86 -7.00 4.00 -15.64
C ARG A 86 -6.14 4.10 -16.87
N TYR A 87 -4.93 4.64 -16.74
CA TYR A 87 -4.00 4.74 -17.85
C TYR A 87 -3.65 3.36 -18.42
N VAL A 88 -3.32 2.39 -17.56
CA VAL A 88 -3.02 1.02 -17.99
C VAL A 88 -4.19 0.40 -18.77
N LEU A 89 -5.43 0.56 -18.29
CA LEU A 89 -6.61 0.06 -18.99
C LEU A 89 -6.83 0.75 -20.35
N GLN A 90 -6.54 2.05 -20.46
CA GLN A 90 -6.64 2.80 -21.73
C GLN A 90 -5.59 2.36 -22.74
N GLU A 91 -4.40 1.95 -22.26
CA GLU A 91 -3.32 1.43 -23.10
C GLU A 91 -3.43 -0.09 -23.35
N GLY A 92 -4.57 -0.72 -23.02
CA GLY A 92 -4.84 -2.12 -23.33
C GLY A 92 -4.28 -3.13 -22.32
N GLY A 93 -3.78 -2.70 -21.16
CA GLY A 93 -3.33 -3.60 -20.11
C GLY A 93 -4.48 -4.18 -19.29
N ASP A 94 -4.36 -5.43 -18.86
CA ASP A 94 -5.40 -6.18 -18.14
C ASP A 94 -5.05 -6.51 -16.70
N LYS A 95 -3.77 -6.46 -16.34
CA LYS A 95 -3.27 -6.81 -15.01
C LYS A 95 -2.28 -5.75 -14.54
N ILE A 96 -2.39 -5.36 -13.27
CA ILE A 96 -1.44 -4.44 -12.63
C ILE A 96 -0.93 -4.98 -11.31
N ILE A 97 0.27 -4.54 -10.93
CA ILE A 97 0.77 -4.63 -9.56
C ILE A 97 0.95 -3.21 -9.03
N THR A 98 0.13 -2.83 -8.05
CA THR A 98 0.39 -1.59 -7.31
C THR A 98 1.43 -1.86 -6.23
N HIS A 99 2.40 -0.96 -6.05
CA HIS A 99 3.45 -1.11 -5.03
C HIS A 99 3.97 0.25 -4.56
N GLU A 100 4.69 0.27 -3.45
CA GLU A 100 5.46 1.43 -3.05
C GLU A 100 6.69 1.56 -3.96
N PRO A 101 7.08 2.81 -4.32
CA PRO A 101 8.21 3.01 -5.23
C PRO A 101 9.54 2.52 -4.64
N GLU A 102 9.66 2.44 -3.31
CA GLU A 102 10.85 1.99 -2.60
C GLU A 102 10.89 0.47 -2.34
N LYS A 103 10.37 -0.34 -3.28
CA LYS A 103 10.34 -1.81 -3.19
C LYS A 103 11.03 -2.47 -4.38
N PRO A 104 12.39 -2.46 -4.42
CA PRO A 104 13.16 -2.95 -5.56
C PRO A 104 13.03 -4.46 -5.83
N SER A 105 12.53 -5.23 -4.86
CA SER A 105 12.24 -6.66 -5.04
C SER A 105 10.92 -6.96 -5.75
N THR A 106 10.01 -5.99 -5.89
CA THR A 106 8.68 -6.21 -6.49
C THR A 106 8.74 -6.71 -7.95
N PRO A 107 9.61 -6.21 -8.83
CA PRO A 107 9.70 -6.72 -10.20
C PRO A 107 9.96 -8.23 -10.30
N GLY A 108 10.75 -8.78 -9.38
CA GLY A 108 11.15 -10.19 -9.39
C GLY A 108 10.01 -11.19 -9.17
N ILE A 109 8.88 -10.73 -8.62
CA ILE A 109 7.69 -11.58 -8.37
C ILE A 109 6.55 -11.32 -9.35
N ALA A 110 6.75 -10.42 -10.30
CA ALA A 110 5.70 -9.96 -11.20
C ALA A 110 5.10 -11.08 -12.04
N GLY A 111 5.91 -12.05 -12.48
CA GLY A 111 5.45 -13.22 -13.22
C GLY A 111 4.50 -14.10 -12.43
N GLU A 112 4.87 -14.46 -11.19
CA GLU A 112 4.03 -15.27 -10.30
C GLU A 112 2.69 -14.58 -9.99
N VAL A 113 2.72 -13.28 -9.73
CA VAL A 113 1.49 -12.50 -9.51
C VAL A 113 0.63 -12.46 -10.78
N ALA A 114 1.23 -12.31 -11.95
CA ALA A 114 0.51 -12.31 -13.22
C ALA A 114 -0.24 -13.63 -13.48
N GLU A 115 0.38 -14.77 -13.18
CA GLU A 115 -0.22 -16.10 -13.28
C GLU A 115 -1.39 -16.24 -12.30
N MET A 116 -1.23 -15.84 -11.04
CA MET A 116 -2.34 -15.89 -10.07
C MET A 116 -3.53 -15.02 -10.47
N LEU A 117 -3.30 -13.89 -11.13
CA LEU A 117 -4.34 -12.97 -11.58
C LEU A 117 -5.19 -13.54 -12.73
N ASP A 118 -4.85 -14.68 -13.32
CA ASP A 118 -5.73 -15.40 -14.25
C ASP A 118 -6.98 -15.95 -13.55
N ASP A 119 -6.83 -16.35 -12.28
CA ASP A 119 -7.89 -16.95 -11.48
C ASP A 119 -8.40 -16.10 -10.32
N HIS A 120 -7.71 -14.99 -9.99
CA HIS A 120 -8.03 -14.14 -8.86
C HIS A 120 -8.22 -12.69 -9.31
N SER A 121 -9.24 -12.02 -8.76
CA SER A 121 -9.43 -10.58 -9.04
C SER A 121 -8.40 -9.71 -8.35
N ILE A 122 -7.99 -10.10 -7.13
CA ILE A 122 -6.98 -9.42 -6.34
C ILE A 122 -6.01 -10.44 -5.75
N VAL A 123 -4.72 -10.14 -5.80
CA VAL A 123 -3.64 -10.91 -5.15
C VAL A 123 -2.93 -10.03 -4.13
N VAL A 124 -2.99 -10.42 -2.86
CA VAL A 124 -2.22 -9.79 -1.78
C VAL A 124 -0.79 -10.32 -1.83
N ILE A 125 0.18 -9.41 -1.92
CA ILE A 125 1.59 -9.78 -1.91
C ILE A 125 2.11 -9.53 -0.50
N GLY A 126 2.07 -10.58 0.31
CA GLY A 126 2.56 -10.58 1.68
C GLY A 126 4.07 -10.74 1.76
N ARG A 127 4.61 -10.51 2.94
CA ARG A 127 6.05 -10.63 3.22
C ARG A 127 6.35 -11.93 3.94
N THR A 128 7.47 -12.57 3.56
CA THR A 128 8.06 -13.66 4.35
C THR A 128 8.46 -13.16 5.75
N GLU A 129 8.62 -14.07 6.71
CA GLU A 129 9.12 -13.70 8.05
C GLU A 129 10.49 -13.03 7.98
N ARG A 130 11.40 -13.53 7.12
CA ARG A 130 12.70 -12.90 6.87
C ARG A 130 12.56 -11.44 6.41
N SER A 131 11.60 -11.17 5.54
CA SER A 131 11.31 -9.83 5.04
C SER A 131 10.75 -8.94 6.14
N LYS A 132 9.88 -9.47 7.00
CA LYS A 132 9.33 -8.75 8.15
C LYS A 132 10.42 -8.38 9.17
N GLU A 133 11.37 -9.29 9.43
CA GLU A 133 12.50 -9.05 10.32
C GLU A 133 13.44 -7.94 9.84
N SER A 134 13.43 -7.61 8.55
CA SER A 134 14.20 -6.48 7.99
C SER A 134 13.56 -5.11 8.24
N MET A 135 12.35 -5.05 8.81
CA MET A 135 11.63 -3.79 9.03
C MET A 135 12.07 -3.06 10.31
N PRO A 136 11.87 -1.74 10.39
CA PRO A 136 12.00 -1.02 11.65
C PRO A 136 11.14 -1.67 12.74
N PRO A 137 11.66 -1.89 13.97
CA PRO A 137 10.98 -2.67 15.01
C PRO A 137 9.58 -2.16 15.37
N PHE A 138 9.37 -0.85 15.40
CA PHE A 138 8.06 -0.27 15.68
C PHE A 138 7.06 -0.59 14.56
N GLN A 139 7.47 -0.43 13.30
CA GLN A 139 6.63 -0.77 12.16
C GLN A 139 6.28 -2.26 12.14
N LEU A 140 7.24 -3.14 12.40
CA LEU A 140 6.99 -4.58 12.48
C LEU A 140 5.89 -4.91 13.50
N ARG A 141 5.96 -4.30 14.71
CA ARG A 141 4.96 -4.51 15.75
C ARG A 141 3.57 -4.03 15.32
N THR A 142 3.47 -2.80 14.80
CA THR A 142 2.18 -2.25 14.35
C THR A 142 1.57 -3.05 13.20
N GLU A 143 2.38 -3.53 12.27
CA GLU A 143 1.89 -4.31 11.14
C GLU A 143 1.50 -5.75 11.52
N ARG A 144 2.23 -6.41 12.43
CA ARG A 144 1.82 -7.72 12.98
C ARG A 144 0.47 -7.63 13.67
N LEU A 145 0.28 -6.58 14.45
CA LEU A 145 -0.96 -6.34 15.16
C LEU A 145 -2.13 -6.10 14.21
N ALA A 146 -1.96 -5.21 13.24
CA ALA A 146 -2.99 -4.94 12.27
C ALA A 146 -3.30 -6.17 11.40
N GLY A 147 -2.28 -6.97 11.04
CA GLY A 147 -2.46 -8.25 10.38
C GLY A 147 -3.31 -9.21 11.20
N TRP A 148 -3.03 -9.32 12.50
CA TRP A 148 -3.83 -10.14 13.42
C TRP A 148 -5.30 -9.67 13.48
N VAL A 149 -5.53 -8.36 13.59
CA VAL A 149 -6.90 -7.81 13.57
C VAL A 149 -7.63 -8.15 12.26
N LEU A 150 -6.99 -7.94 11.11
CA LEU A 150 -7.56 -8.23 9.80
C LEU A 150 -7.93 -9.71 9.62
N GLU A 151 -7.05 -10.60 10.05
CA GLU A 151 -7.28 -12.04 9.95
C GLU A 151 -8.45 -12.49 10.84
N HIS A 152 -8.46 -12.08 12.11
CA HIS A 152 -9.44 -12.54 13.10
C HIS A 152 -10.82 -11.87 12.96
N THR A 153 -10.86 -10.61 12.49
CA THR A 153 -12.13 -9.88 12.37
C THR A 153 -12.78 -10.00 11.00
N LEU A 154 -11.96 -10.03 9.95
CA LEU A 154 -12.43 -10.01 8.56
C LEU A 154 -12.04 -11.26 7.77
N GLY A 155 -11.25 -12.17 8.35
CA GLY A 155 -10.70 -13.34 7.66
C GLY A 155 -9.83 -12.95 6.45
N LEU A 156 -9.26 -11.75 6.45
CA LEU A 156 -8.31 -11.31 5.43
C LEU A 156 -6.94 -11.92 5.66
N PRO A 157 -6.10 -12.07 4.64
CA PRO A 157 -4.74 -12.57 4.82
C PRO A 157 -3.97 -11.73 5.86
N ALA A 158 -3.21 -12.39 6.74
CA ALA A 158 -2.48 -11.77 7.85
C ALA A 158 -1.55 -10.60 7.44
N ASP A 159 -1.04 -10.61 6.21
CA ASP A 159 -0.20 -9.52 5.70
C ASP A 159 -0.92 -8.60 4.69
N ALA A 160 -2.25 -8.47 4.84
CA ALA A 160 -3.05 -7.55 4.02
C ALA A 160 -2.65 -6.07 4.15
N LEU A 161 -1.76 -5.74 5.10
CA LEU A 161 -1.12 -4.43 5.24
C LEU A 161 0.08 -4.21 4.31
N ALA A 162 0.65 -5.28 3.75
CA ALA A 162 1.69 -5.13 2.74
C ALA A 162 1.16 -4.31 1.56
N GLY A 163 1.92 -3.28 1.18
CA GLY A 163 1.50 -2.34 0.15
C GLY A 163 1.35 -2.91 -1.26
N PRO A 164 2.19 -3.88 -1.68
CA PRO A 164 2.10 -4.43 -3.03
C PRO A 164 0.85 -5.30 -3.20
N ARG A 165 0.12 -5.08 -4.32
CA ARG A 165 -1.08 -5.85 -4.68
C ARG A 165 -1.22 -6.02 -6.16
N GLY A 166 -1.56 -7.24 -6.57
CA GLY A 166 -2.00 -7.54 -7.93
C GLY A 166 -3.50 -7.29 -8.11
N TYR A 167 -3.88 -6.81 -9.28
CA TYR A 167 -5.27 -6.66 -9.71
C TYR A 167 -5.39 -7.09 -11.16
N ASN A 168 -6.36 -7.95 -11.48
CA ASN A 168 -6.81 -8.15 -12.84
C ASN A 168 -7.83 -7.06 -13.23
N ARG A 169 -8.40 -7.10 -14.43
CA ARG A 169 -9.38 -6.11 -14.91
C ARG A 169 -10.58 -5.96 -13.96
N GLN A 170 -11.08 -7.05 -13.39
CA GLN A 170 -12.20 -7.04 -12.45
C GLN A 170 -11.78 -6.39 -11.11
N GLY A 171 -10.64 -6.80 -10.55
CA GLY A 171 -10.09 -6.20 -9.33
C GLY A 171 -9.77 -4.71 -9.47
N MET A 172 -9.33 -4.28 -10.68
CA MET A 172 -9.13 -2.85 -10.96
C MET A 172 -10.42 -2.03 -10.88
N GLN A 173 -11.61 -2.60 -11.14
CA GLN A 173 -12.87 -1.88 -10.97
C GLN A 173 -13.10 -1.47 -9.52
N HIS A 174 -12.76 -2.33 -8.54
CA HIS A 174 -12.84 -1.95 -7.12
C HIS A 174 -11.89 -0.82 -6.78
N LEU A 175 -10.65 -0.88 -7.29
CA LEU A 175 -9.70 0.23 -7.12
C LEU A 175 -10.25 1.53 -7.72
N LEU A 176 -10.85 1.48 -8.90
CA LEU A 176 -11.35 2.67 -9.61
C LEU A 176 -12.64 3.24 -9.02
N SER A 177 -13.47 2.42 -8.38
CA SER A 177 -14.72 2.84 -7.72
C SER A 177 -14.50 3.41 -6.32
N TYR A 178 -13.33 3.20 -5.72
CA TYR A 178 -13.01 3.73 -4.40
C TYR A 178 -13.08 5.28 -4.39
N PRO A 179 -13.80 5.89 -3.42
CA PRO A 179 -14.08 7.32 -3.43
C PRO A 179 -12.90 8.16 -2.91
N SER A 180 -11.76 8.12 -3.60
CA SER A 180 -10.54 8.83 -3.20
C SER A 180 -10.66 10.36 -3.23
N ASP A 181 -11.69 10.90 -3.88
CA ASP A 181 -12.01 12.33 -3.96
C ASP A 181 -12.71 12.87 -2.71
N ARG A 182 -13.21 11.97 -1.84
CA ARG A 182 -13.85 12.38 -0.59
C ARG A 182 -12.80 12.74 0.47
N PRO A 183 -13.07 13.74 1.32
CA PRO A 183 -12.19 14.09 2.42
C PRO A 183 -11.82 12.89 3.29
N GLY A 184 -10.54 12.73 3.59
CA GLY A 184 -10.03 11.64 4.43
C GLY A 184 -9.94 10.27 3.77
N MET A 185 -10.37 10.10 2.50
CA MET A 185 -10.35 8.81 1.81
C MET A 185 -9.11 8.60 0.93
N ASN A 186 -8.36 9.66 0.61
CA ASN A 186 -7.17 9.53 -0.23
C ASN A 186 -5.92 9.04 0.53
N ASN A 187 -6.02 7.85 1.11
CA ASN A 187 -5.01 7.22 1.95
C ASN A 187 -4.93 5.70 1.71
N TRP A 188 -4.29 4.96 2.62
CA TRP A 188 -4.09 3.51 2.52
C TRP A 188 -5.36 2.65 2.74
N ILE A 189 -6.48 3.23 3.17
CA ILE A 189 -7.74 2.50 3.42
C ILE A 189 -8.24 1.79 2.15
N TYR A 190 -8.02 2.37 0.97
CA TYR A 190 -8.45 1.78 -0.30
C TYR A 190 -8.01 0.32 -0.46
N MET A 191 -6.88 -0.06 0.15
CA MET A 191 -6.35 -1.42 0.04
C MET A 191 -7.24 -2.45 0.73
N TYR A 192 -7.89 -2.08 1.84
CA TYR A 192 -8.82 -2.95 2.57
C TYR A 192 -10.19 -2.93 1.94
N ASP A 193 -10.64 -1.74 1.58
CA ASP A 193 -11.94 -1.54 0.96
C ASP A 193 -12.07 -2.39 -0.31
N ASN A 194 -11.08 -2.37 -1.18
CA ASN A 194 -11.04 -3.18 -2.39
C ASN A 194 -11.14 -4.70 -2.10
N LEU A 195 -10.44 -5.17 -1.06
CA LEU A 195 -10.50 -6.59 -0.67
C LEU A 195 -11.89 -6.98 -0.13
N LEU A 196 -12.48 -6.12 0.69
CA LEU A 196 -13.81 -6.35 1.25
C LEU A 196 -14.88 -6.34 0.16
N GLU A 197 -14.82 -5.37 -0.77
CA GLU A 197 -15.73 -5.29 -1.90
C GLU A 197 -15.61 -6.52 -2.83
N ALA A 198 -14.39 -6.92 -3.18
CA ALA A 198 -14.19 -8.12 -4.00
C ALA A 198 -14.79 -9.36 -3.35
N ARG A 199 -14.56 -9.56 -2.05
CA ARG A 199 -15.14 -10.70 -1.31
C ARG A 199 -16.65 -10.62 -1.19
N ALA A 200 -17.20 -9.43 -0.94
CA ALA A 200 -18.66 -9.23 -0.88
C ALA A 200 -19.34 -9.58 -2.20
N ASN A 201 -18.65 -9.38 -3.33
CA ASN A 201 -19.09 -9.76 -4.66
C ASN A 201 -18.81 -11.24 -5.01
N GLY A 202 -18.29 -12.04 -4.08
CA GLY A 202 -17.99 -13.47 -4.31
C GLY A 202 -16.75 -13.70 -5.18
N GLU A 203 -15.90 -12.72 -5.35
CA GLU A 203 -14.69 -12.82 -6.16
C GLU A 203 -13.57 -13.56 -5.41
N ARG A 204 -12.70 -14.21 -6.18
CA ARG A 204 -11.54 -14.89 -5.62
C ARG A 204 -10.43 -13.89 -5.30
N VAL A 205 -10.06 -13.83 -4.03
CA VAL A 205 -8.91 -13.09 -3.53
C VAL A 205 -7.82 -14.08 -3.16
N GLY A 206 -6.63 -13.92 -3.74
CA GLY A 206 -5.47 -14.77 -3.49
C GLY A 206 -4.39 -14.07 -2.68
N GLY A 207 -3.33 -14.80 -2.34
CA GLY A 207 -2.16 -14.24 -1.66
C GLY A 207 -0.91 -15.06 -1.95
N ILE A 208 0.22 -14.36 -2.08
CA ILE A 208 1.56 -14.95 -2.14
C ILE A 208 2.42 -14.33 -1.05
N GLN A 209 3.50 -15.02 -0.68
CA GLN A 209 4.55 -14.46 0.18
C GLN A 209 5.83 -14.24 -0.61
N ALA A 210 6.42 -13.06 -0.46
CA ALA A 210 7.63 -12.67 -1.18
C ALA A 210 8.67 -12.02 -0.26
N ASP A 211 9.93 -12.13 -0.64
CA ASP A 211 11.03 -11.46 0.05
C ASP A 211 11.08 -9.96 -0.34
N LEU A 212 10.15 -9.20 0.23
CA LEU A 212 10.07 -7.75 0.08
C LEU A 212 10.93 -7.05 1.15
N MET A 213 12.25 -7.23 1.04
CA MET A 213 13.20 -6.70 2.02
C MET A 213 13.08 -5.18 2.17
N TYR A 214 13.15 -4.72 3.41
CA TYR A 214 13.19 -3.28 3.71
C TYR A 214 14.61 -2.77 3.43
N PRO A 215 14.80 -1.71 2.62
CA PRO A 215 16.13 -1.19 2.32
C PRO A 215 16.86 -0.72 3.58
N GLU A 216 18.11 -1.17 3.78
CA GLU A 216 18.89 -0.90 4.99
C GLU A 216 19.00 0.61 5.31
N ALA A 217 19.30 1.43 4.30
CA ALA A 217 19.37 2.87 4.46
C ALA A 217 18.05 3.52 4.91
N GLN A 218 16.90 2.92 4.57
CA GLN A 218 15.60 3.37 5.03
C GLN A 218 15.37 2.89 6.47
N VAL A 219 15.77 1.68 6.83
CA VAL A 219 15.71 1.17 8.21
C VAL A 219 16.51 2.06 9.15
N GLU A 220 17.74 2.43 8.77
CA GLU A 220 18.59 3.34 9.55
C GLU A 220 17.94 4.71 9.79
N GLN A 221 17.28 5.27 8.76
CA GLN A 221 16.61 6.56 8.85
C GLN A 221 15.35 6.52 9.73
N GLU A 222 14.63 5.41 9.73
CA GLU A 222 13.32 5.27 10.37
C GLU A 222 13.41 4.68 11.79
N THR A 223 14.42 3.86 12.09
CA THR A 223 14.56 3.24 13.41
C THR A 223 14.87 4.26 14.50
N GLY A 224 14.06 4.27 15.57
CA GLY A 224 14.23 5.19 16.69
C GLY A 224 13.87 6.65 16.35
N ASN A 225 13.20 6.89 15.23
CA ASN A 225 12.72 8.20 14.84
C ASN A 225 11.28 8.43 15.36
N PRO A 226 11.07 9.28 16.40
CA PRO A 226 9.74 9.45 17.01
C PRO A 226 8.67 9.98 16.04
N ALA A 227 9.05 10.80 15.06
CA ALA A 227 8.11 11.31 14.06
C ALA A 227 7.62 10.20 13.13
N PHE A 228 8.49 9.23 12.83
CA PHE A 228 8.14 8.06 12.05
C PHE A 228 7.23 7.10 12.84
N ASP A 229 7.59 6.80 14.08
CA ASP A 229 6.80 5.97 14.97
C ASP A 229 5.38 6.53 15.16
N ARG A 230 5.27 7.84 15.40
CA ARG A 230 3.99 8.55 15.49
C ARG A 230 3.17 8.42 14.20
N LYS A 231 3.78 8.63 13.03
CA LYS A 231 3.12 8.46 11.73
C LYS A 231 2.59 7.05 11.54
N ARG A 232 3.34 6.00 11.93
CA ARG A 232 2.92 4.61 11.83
C ARG A 232 1.76 4.30 12.76
N TYR A 233 1.80 4.85 13.96
CA TYR A 233 0.72 4.76 14.91
C TYR A 233 -0.58 5.39 14.39
N GLU A 234 -0.51 6.63 13.89
CA GLU A 234 -1.65 7.32 13.30
C GLU A 234 -2.23 6.55 12.10
N GLN A 235 -1.39 6.00 11.24
CA GLN A 235 -1.83 5.15 10.13
C GLN A 235 -2.56 3.90 10.61
N PHE A 236 -2.06 3.25 11.64
CA PHE A 236 -2.68 2.07 12.23
C PHE A 236 -4.04 2.41 12.88
N ALA A 237 -4.10 3.47 13.69
CA ALA A 237 -5.33 3.93 14.35
C ALA A 237 -6.42 4.26 13.31
N LEU A 238 -6.05 4.96 12.22
CA LEU A 238 -6.94 5.28 11.13
C LEU A 238 -7.53 4.02 10.47
N GLN A 239 -6.69 3.06 10.16
CA GLN A 239 -7.08 1.80 9.52
C GLN A 239 -8.01 0.99 10.43
N LEU A 240 -7.65 0.84 11.70
CA LEU A 240 -8.45 0.12 12.68
C LEU A 240 -9.84 0.75 12.85
N ASN A 241 -9.89 2.08 13.01
CA ASN A 241 -11.14 2.82 13.12
C ASN A 241 -12.06 2.63 11.90
N TYR A 242 -11.49 2.67 10.70
CA TYR A 242 -12.24 2.39 9.48
C TYR A 242 -12.83 0.97 9.47
N LEU A 243 -11.99 -0.04 9.72
CA LEU A 243 -12.38 -1.44 9.69
C LEU A 243 -13.48 -1.77 10.70
N LEU A 244 -13.39 -1.21 11.92
CA LEU A 244 -14.36 -1.46 12.98
C LEU A 244 -15.74 -0.82 12.74
N LYS A 245 -15.83 0.15 11.83
CA LYS A 245 -17.10 0.75 11.40
C LYS A 245 -17.75 0.01 10.22
N ARG A 246 -17.09 -0.99 9.66
CA ARG A 246 -17.64 -1.75 8.54
C ARG A 246 -18.72 -2.74 9.01
N PRO A 247 -19.88 -2.79 8.33
CA PRO A 247 -21.00 -3.68 8.71
C PRO A 247 -20.64 -5.16 8.56
N GLU A 248 -19.62 -5.49 7.78
CA GLU A 248 -19.13 -6.87 7.59
C GLU A 248 -18.41 -7.41 8.84
N VAL A 249 -17.99 -6.54 9.74
CA VAL A 249 -17.43 -6.92 11.06
C VAL A 249 -18.56 -7.41 11.96
N LYS A 250 -18.93 -8.69 11.81
CA LYS A 250 -20.13 -9.31 12.38
C LYS A 250 -20.10 -9.58 13.89
N GLN A 251 -18.99 -9.35 14.58
CA GLN A 251 -18.93 -9.58 16.01
C GLN A 251 -18.70 -8.26 16.73
N PRO A 252 -19.31 -8.06 17.92
CA PRO A 252 -18.83 -7.06 18.85
C PRO A 252 -17.43 -7.54 19.27
N VAL A 253 -16.46 -7.21 18.44
CA VAL A 253 -15.09 -7.35 18.81
C VAL A 253 -14.98 -6.45 20.04
N ASP A 254 -14.62 -7.06 21.17
CA ASP A 254 -14.32 -6.26 22.35
C ASP A 254 -13.10 -5.41 22.01
N LEU A 255 -13.40 -4.24 21.41
CA LEU A 255 -12.44 -3.22 21.01
C LEU A 255 -11.41 -2.98 22.09
N ARG A 256 -11.86 -3.01 23.36
CA ARG A 256 -10.98 -2.83 24.49
C ARG A 256 -9.94 -3.97 24.58
N ASN A 257 -10.35 -5.20 24.36
CA ASN A 257 -9.42 -6.34 24.40
C ASN A 257 -8.50 -6.39 23.18
N ILE A 258 -8.97 -5.96 21.99
CA ILE A 258 -8.10 -5.77 20.83
C ILE A 258 -7.09 -4.68 21.12
N VAL A 259 -7.52 -3.54 21.61
CA VAL A 259 -6.65 -2.40 21.91
C VAL A 259 -5.67 -2.75 23.03
N LEU A 260 -6.12 -3.39 24.11
CA LEU A 260 -5.23 -3.82 25.20
C LEU A 260 -4.25 -4.90 24.76
N GLY A 261 -4.70 -5.88 23.96
CA GLY A 261 -3.84 -6.86 23.33
C GLY A 261 -2.84 -6.20 22.36
N SER A 262 -3.28 -5.16 21.68
CA SER A 262 -2.49 -4.34 20.78
C SER A 262 -1.38 -3.58 21.47
N LEU A 263 -1.71 -2.91 22.53
CA LEU A 263 -0.76 -2.15 23.33
C LEU A 263 0.24 -3.09 24.05
N ALA A 264 -0.21 -4.26 24.50
CA ALA A 264 0.65 -5.29 25.05
C ALA A 264 1.66 -5.87 24.03
N LEU A 265 1.33 -5.84 22.74
CA LEU A 265 2.26 -6.20 21.66
C LEU A 265 3.20 -5.05 21.28
N MET A 266 2.80 -3.81 21.53
CA MET A 266 3.60 -2.61 21.21
C MET A 266 4.59 -2.24 22.31
N SER A 267 4.27 -2.53 23.56
CA SER A 267 5.19 -2.36 24.67
C SER A 267 5.02 -3.55 25.64
N GLU A 268 6.11 -4.01 26.27
CA GLU A 268 6.02 -5.07 27.29
C GLU A 268 5.11 -4.66 28.46
N ARG A 269 4.89 -3.36 28.67
CA ARG A 269 3.92 -2.77 29.63
C ARG A 269 3.46 -1.41 29.13
N PRO A 270 2.35 -1.33 28.38
CA PRO A 270 1.80 -0.04 27.97
C PRO A 270 1.42 0.78 29.21
N THR A 271 1.80 2.05 29.23
CA THR A 271 1.40 2.97 30.29
C THR A 271 -0.05 3.42 30.08
N ASP A 272 -0.73 3.82 31.16
CA ASP A 272 -2.09 4.38 31.08
C ASP A 272 -2.16 5.61 30.17
N ALA A 273 -1.07 6.36 30.04
CA ALA A 273 -0.97 7.50 29.15
C ALA A 273 -0.96 7.06 27.67
N GLU A 274 -0.19 6.01 27.30
CA GLU A 274 -0.17 5.46 25.93
C GLU A 274 -1.53 4.84 25.57
N ILE A 275 -2.18 4.18 26.52
CA ILE A 275 -3.53 3.63 26.36
C ILE A 275 -4.53 4.77 26.11
N LYS A 276 -4.46 5.84 26.91
CA LYS A 276 -5.34 6.99 26.76
C LYS A 276 -5.11 7.72 25.44
N GLU A 277 -3.87 7.98 25.05
CA GLU A 277 -3.51 8.63 23.79
C GLU A 277 -4.03 7.84 22.58
N PHE A 278 -3.98 6.51 22.65
CA PHE A 278 -4.55 5.64 21.61
C PHE A 278 -6.07 5.80 21.49
N PHE A 279 -6.79 5.81 22.63
CA PHE A 279 -8.24 6.00 22.61
C PHE A 279 -8.63 7.40 22.18
N ASP A 280 -7.92 8.43 22.63
CA ASP A 280 -8.14 9.81 22.24
C ASP A 280 -7.94 9.99 20.71
N ALA A 281 -6.94 9.34 20.12
CA ALA A 281 -6.71 9.33 18.66
C ALA A 281 -7.84 8.62 17.91
N LEU A 282 -8.35 7.49 18.41
CA LEU A 282 -9.52 6.80 17.83
C LEU A 282 -10.79 7.65 17.87
N GLU A 283 -10.99 8.45 18.93
CA GLU A 283 -12.15 9.33 19.07
C GLU A 283 -12.03 10.60 18.23
N ASP A 284 -10.84 11.18 18.12
CA ASP A 284 -10.60 12.44 17.39
C ASP A 284 -10.71 12.25 15.86
N ASP A 285 -10.24 11.14 15.33
CA ASP A 285 -10.43 10.76 13.93
C ASP A 285 -11.91 10.58 13.57
N SER A 286 -12.77 10.21 14.54
CA SER A 286 -14.23 10.13 14.32
C SER A 286 -14.84 11.47 13.95
N ARG A 287 -14.26 12.58 14.40
CA ARG A 287 -14.69 13.96 14.10
C ARG A 287 -14.22 14.46 12.74
N HIS A 288 -13.07 13.96 12.26
CA HIS A 288 -12.50 14.36 10.97
C HIS A 288 -13.16 13.65 9.77
N PHE A 289 -13.70 12.44 9.96
CA PHE A 289 -14.31 11.66 8.87
C PHE A 289 -15.78 11.98 8.58
N GLY A 290 -16.41 12.91 9.30
CA GLY A 290 -17.71 13.49 8.94
C GLY A 290 -18.84 12.49 8.69
N TYR A 291 -18.78 11.29 9.28
CA TYR A 291 -19.90 10.34 9.27
C TYR A 291 -21.01 10.90 10.16
N LYS A 292 -21.88 11.70 9.56
CA LYS A 292 -23.20 11.95 10.16
C LYS A 292 -23.93 10.60 10.14
N ASN A 293 -24.17 10.07 11.33
CA ASN A 293 -25.18 9.03 11.51
C ASN A 293 -26.50 9.55 10.92
N ASN A 294 -26.91 9.02 9.81
CA ASN A 294 -28.31 9.08 9.35
C ASN A 294 -28.96 7.77 9.71
#